data_daf1d7ca15a38484770171356f2b741f
#
_entry.id   daf1d7ca15a38484770171356f2b741f
#
_cell.length_a   1.000
_cell.length_b   1.000
_cell.length_c   1.000
_cell.angle_alpha   90.00
_cell.angle_beta   90.00
_cell.angle_gamma   90.00
#
_symmetry.space_group_name_H-M   'P 1'
#
loop_
_entity.id
_entity.type
_entity.pdbx_description
1 polymer ?
#
loop_
_entity_poly.entity_id
_entity_poly.type
_entity_poly.pdbx_seq_one_letter_code
_entity_poly.pdbx_strand_id
1 'polypeptide(L)'
;MANVAKQFVRAAAATSSATLYTVPASKTNIVTNISITNTTAAAITASILFNDVAYIAAVTVGANDTLVMDTKTVLSTTQTIKGFASSTSVNFHISGVEF
;
A
#
# COMPACT_ATOMS: atom_id res chain seq x y z
N MET A 1 2.72 -18.42 18.86
CA MET A 1 2.00 -17.88 17.67
C MET A 1 2.98 -17.77 16.53
N ALA A 2 2.67 -18.29 15.38
CA ALA A 2 3.55 -18.26 14.23
C ALA A 2 3.44 -16.94 13.46
N ASN A 3 4.59 -16.39 13.06
CA ASN A 3 4.63 -15.27 12.15
C ASN A 3 4.52 -15.80 10.72
N VAL A 4 3.68 -15.17 9.92
CA VAL A 4 3.46 -15.57 8.54
C VAL A 4 3.81 -14.40 7.64
N ALA A 5 4.72 -14.63 6.69
CA ALA A 5 4.98 -13.67 5.63
C ALA A 5 3.74 -13.52 4.78
N LYS A 6 3.32 -12.28 4.51
CA LYS A 6 2.04 -12.02 3.86
C LYS A 6 2.12 -10.94 2.81
N GLN A 7 1.48 -11.21 1.69
CA GLN A 7 1.20 -10.21 0.67
C GLN A 7 -0.14 -9.55 1.03
N PHE A 8 -0.10 -8.28 1.40
CA PHE A 8 -1.33 -7.56 1.73
C PHE A 8 -2.04 -7.03 0.49
N VAL A 9 -1.27 -6.44 -0.42
CA VAL A 9 -1.82 -5.84 -1.64
C VAL A 9 -0.94 -6.18 -2.83
N ARG A 10 -1.59 -6.57 -3.92
CA ARG A 10 -0.96 -6.65 -5.23
C ARG A 10 -2.05 -6.33 -6.24
N ALA A 11 -2.22 -5.06 -6.53
CA ALA A 11 -3.36 -4.59 -7.32
C ALA A 11 -3.04 -3.28 -8.01
N ALA A 12 -3.80 -3.00 -9.08
CA ALA A 12 -3.79 -1.70 -9.72
C ALA A 12 -4.48 -0.66 -8.85
N ALA A 13 -4.02 0.59 -8.93
CA ALA A 13 -4.58 1.68 -8.17
C ALA A 13 -5.93 2.12 -8.72
N ALA A 14 -6.80 2.59 -7.83
CA ALA A 14 -7.97 3.38 -8.20
C ALA A 14 -7.59 4.86 -8.20
N THR A 15 -8.41 5.70 -8.82
CA THR A 15 -8.19 7.15 -8.86
C THR A 15 -8.83 7.88 -7.69
N SER A 16 -9.59 7.19 -6.87
CA SER A 16 -10.13 7.69 -5.61
C SER A 16 -9.80 6.72 -4.49
N SER A 17 -9.81 7.19 -3.24
CA SER A 17 -9.43 6.37 -2.11
C SER A 17 -10.24 5.08 -2.07
N ALA A 18 -9.55 3.96 -2.00
CA ALA A 18 -10.16 2.63 -1.97
C ALA A 18 -9.49 1.79 -0.89
N THR A 19 -10.28 0.94 -0.23
CA THR A 19 -9.76 -0.01 0.73
C THR A 19 -9.05 -1.15 -0.02
N LEU A 20 -7.76 -1.30 0.22
CA LEU A 20 -6.94 -2.33 -0.42
C LEU A 20 -6.85 -3.58 0.45
N TYR A 21 -6.87 -3.41 1.77
CA TYR A 21 -6.74 -4.51 2.71
C TYR A 21 -7.33 -4.12 4.06
N THR A 22 -7.97 -5.07 4.72
CA THR A 22 -8.47 -4.92 6.09
C THR A 22 -7.87 -6.02 6.95
N VAL A 23 -7.29 -5.65 8.08
CA VAL A 23 -6.70 -6.63 9.00
C VAL A 23 -7.79 -7.52 9.56
N PRO A 24 -7.66 -8.87 9.43
CA PRO A 24 -8.66 -9.79 9.92
C PRO A 24 -8.85 -9.72 11.44
N ALA A 25 -9.98 -10.20 11.91
CA ALA A 25 -10.25 -10.30 13.35
C ALA A 25 -9.17 -11.15 14.03
N SER A 26 -8.77 -10.74 15.21
CA SER A 26 -7.77 -11.41 16.05
C SER A 26 -6.37 -11.51 15.41
N LYS A 27 -6.08 -10.64 14.44
CA LYS A 27 -4.75 -10.59 13.80
C LYS A 27 -4.11 -9.23 14.00
N THR A 28 -2.78 -9.24 13.96
CA THR A 28 -1.96 -8.04 13.92
C THR A 28 -1.04 -8.16 12.71
N ASN A 29 -0.96 -7.11 11.92
CA ASN A 29 -0.11 -7.08 10.74
C ASN A 29 0.97 -6.02 10.89
N ILE A 30 2.16 -6.32 10.36
CA ILE A 30 3.25 -5.35 10.25
C ILE A 30 3.57 -5.20 8.78
N VAL A 31 3.37 -3.99 8.25
CA VAL A 31 3.74 -3.66 6.87
C VAL A 31 5.24 -3.37 6.85
N THR A 32 5.99 -4.10 6.04
CA THR A 32 7.44 -3.97 5.97
C THR A 32 7.93 -3.41 4.65
N ASN A 33 7.12 -3.48 3.59
CA ASN A 33 7.53 -3.03 2.27
C ASN A 33 6.34 -2.49 1.49
N ILE A 34 6.56 -1.36 0.81
CA ILE A 34 5.60 -0.76 -0.11
C ILE A 34 6.32 -0.49 -1.42
N SER A 35 5.79 -0.97 -2.53
CA SER A 35 6.28 -0.65 -3.87
C SER A 35 5.15 -0.06 -4.69
N ILE A 36 5.42 1.07 -5.33
CA ILE A 36 4.47 1.76 -6.19
C ILE A 36 5.10 1.88 -7.56
N THR A 37 4.55 1.20 -8.55
CA THR A 37 5.10 1.16 -9.91
C THR A 37 4.22 1.99 -10.83
N ASN A 38 4.83 2.98 -11.49
CA ASN A 38 4.18 3.78 -12.53
C ASN A 38 4.51 3.17 -13.89
N THR A 39 3.50 2.61 -14.55
CA THR A 39 3.67 2.00 -15.87
C THR A 39 3.37 2.96 -17.01
N THR A 40 3.13 4.24 -16.72
CA THR A 40 2.83 5.25 -17.73
C THR A 40 4.08 6.00 -18.18
N ALA A 41 3.97 6.70 -19.30
CA ALA A 41 5.04 7.53 -19.84
C ALA A 41 5.06 8.94 -19.24
N ALA A 42 4.29 9.20 -18.20
CA ALA A 42 4.23 10.50 -17.51
C ALA A 42 4.30 10.30 -16.01
N ALA A 43 4.77 11.30 -15.28
CA ALA A 43 4.79 11.24 -13.82
C ALA A 43 3.37 11.19 -13.27
N ILE A 44 3.18 10.44 -12.18
CA ILE A 44 1.89 10.33 -11.47
C ILE A 44 2.10 10.66 -9.99
N THR A 45 0.99 10.85 -9.28
CA THR A 45 1.02 10.94 -7.83
C THR A 45 0.28 9.76 -7.22
N ALA A 46 0.73 9.32 -6.05
CA ALA A 46 0.13 8.19 -5.35
C ALA A 46 0.07 8.46 -3.85
N SER A 47 -0.92 7.89 -3.20
CA SER A 47 -1.12 8.03 -1.76
C SER A 47 -1.44 6.67 -1.15
N ILE A 48 -0.93 6.45 0.06
CA ILE A 48 -1.23 5.27 0.89
C ILE A 48 -1.63 5.76 2.27
N LEU A 49 -2.72 5.22 2.79
CA LEU A 49 -3.23 5.55 4.12
C LEU A 49 -3.33 4.29 4.96
N PHE A 50 -2.88 4.37 6.20
CA PHE A 50 -3.04 3.32 7.19
C PHE A 50 -4.09 3.77 8.20
N ASN A 51 -5.18 3.03 8.32
CA ASN A 51 -6.30 3.33 9.21
C ASN A 51 -6.81 4.76 8.98
N ASP A 52 -6.98 5.14 7.71
CA ASP A 52 -7.44 6.46 7.26
C ASP A 52 -6.48 7.63 7.58
N VAL A 53 -5.25 7.31 7.97
CA VAL A 53 -4.21 8.31 8.23
C VAL A 53 -3.17 8.22 7.12
N ALA A 54 -2.89 9.35 6.46
CA ALA A 54 -1.96 9.36 5.34
C ALA A 54 -0.55 8.98 5.81
N TYR A 55 0.02 7.98 5.17
CA TYR A 55 1.42 7.59 5.33
C TYR A 55 2.26 8.13 4.19
N ILE A 56 1.75 7.99 2.98
CA ILE A 56 2.32 8.58 1.77
C ILE A 56 1.24 9.51 1.20
N ALA A 57 1.55 10.79 1.10
CA ALA A 57 0.60 11.81 0.64
C ALA A 57 1.05 12.37 -0.70
N ALA A 58 0.36 11.97 -1.77
CA ALA A 58 0.55 12.48 -3.12
C ALA A 58 2.04 12.50 -3.55
N VAL A 59 2.76 11.41 -3.30
CA VAL A 59 4.14 11.29 -3.72
C VAL A 59 4.21 11.20 -5.24
N THR A 60 5.17 11.89 -5.85
CA THR A 60 5.39 11.82 -7.29
C THR A 60 6.24 10.61 -7.64
N VAL A 61 5.76 9.77 -8.55
CA VAL A 61 6.52 8.67 -9.12
C VAL A 61 6.76 8.97 -10.60
N GLY A 62 8.01 9.01 -11.00
CA GLY A 62 8.39 9.33 -12.38
C GLY A 62 7.88 8.31 -13.39
N ALA A 63 7.89 8.71 -14.66
CA ALA A 63 7.45 7.84 -15.76
C ALA A 63 8.23 6.53 -15.76
N ASN A 64 7.52 5.41 -15.87
CA ASN A 64 8.09 4.06 -15.93
C ASN A 64 9.03 3.75 -14.76
N ASP A 65 8.78 4.35 -13.59
CA ASP A 65 9.63 4.20 -12.41
C ASP A 65 8.88 3.48 -11.30
N THR A 66 9.62 3.02 -10.30
CA THR A 66 9.06 2.36 -9.13
C THR A 66 9.60 3.05 -7.88
N LEU A 67 8.70 3.46 -7.00
CA LEU A 67 9.05 3.89 -5.66
C LEU A 67 9.02 2.66 -4.75
N VAL A 68 10.14 2.38 -4.09
CA VAL A 68 10.23 1.30 -3.10
C VAL A 68 10.50 1.91 -1.75
N MET A 69 9.71 1.50 -0.75
CA MET A 69 9.83 2.02 0.60
C MET A 69 9.79 0.87 1.60
N ASP A 70 10.77 0.81 2.48
CA ASP A 70 10.75 -0.06 3.63
C ASP A 70 10.10 0.69 4.79
N THR A 71 9.26 -0.02 5.53
CA THR A 71 8.54 0.56 6.67
C THR A 71 8.39 -0.48 7.75
N LYS A 72 7.95 -0.06 8.91
CA LYS A 72 7.60 -0.96 10.02
C LYS A 72 6.34 -0.43 10.66
N THR A 73 5.22 -0.55 9.96
CA THR A 73 3.94 -0.02 10.41
C THR A 73 3.08 -1.14 10.94
N VAL A 74 2.70 -1.04 12.21
CA VAL A 74 1.83 -2.02 12.86
C VAL A 74 0.38 -1.64 12.61
N LEU A 75 -0.40 -2.61 12.14
CA LEU A 75 -1.84 -2.48 11.96
C LEU A 75 -2.53 -3.48 12.88
N SER A 76 -3.40 -2.98 13.73
CA SER A 76 -4.21 -3.80 14.62
C SER A 76 -5.46 -4.32 13.89
N THR A 77 -6.16 -5.25 14.52
CA THR A 77 -7.37 -5.83 13.95
C THR A 77 -8.36 -4.74 13.49
N THR A 78 -9.02 -4.97 12.37
CA THR A 78 -9.98 -4.09 11.69
C THR A 78 -9.40 -2.82 11.06
N GLN A 79 -8.13 -2.49 11.29
CA GLN A 79 -7.50 -1.35 10.64
C GLN A 79 -7.27 -1.65 9.16
N THR A 80 -7.17 -0.60 8.35
CA THR A 80 -7.18 -0.74 6.89
C THR A 80 -5.91 -0.19 6.26
N ILE A 81 -5.59 -0.73 5.07
CA ILE A 81 -4.68 -0.10 4.12
C ILE A 81 -5.54 0.43 2.98
N LYS A 82 -5.48 1.73 2.75
CA LYS A 82 -6.15 2.37 1.62
C LYS A 82 -5.13 3.03 0.72
N GLY A 83 -5.50 3.22 -0.52
CA GLY A 83 -4.60 3.88 -1.46
C GLY A 83 -5.31 4.30 -2.72
N PHE A 84 -4.68 5.22 -3.43
CA PHE A 84 -5.14 5.68 -4.73
C PHE A 84 -3.98 6.36 -5.45
N ALA A 85 -4.17 6.60 -6.74
CA ALA A 85 -3.18 7.28 -7.57
C ALA A 85 -3.88 8.14 -8.60
N SER A 86 -3.14 9.01 -9.28
CA SER A 86 -3.69 9.86 -10.35
C SER A 86 -3.96 9.08 -11.64
N SER A 87 -3.58 7.80 -11.71
CA SER A 87 -3.82 6.93 -12.87
C SER A 87 -4.10 5.51 -12.42
N THR A 88 -4.95 4.77 -13.14
CA THR A 88 -5.22 3.36 -12.91
C THR A 88 -4.08 2.45 -13.42
N SER A 89 -3.12 3.00 -14.13
CA SER A 89 -1.95 2.25 -14.61
C SER A 89 -0.80 2.25 -13.61
N VAL A 90 -1.10 2.52 -12.35
CA VAL A 90 -0.16 2.44 -11.23
C VAL A 90 -0.47 1.17 -10.45
N ASN A 91 0.57 0.43 -10.09
CA ASN A 91 0.42 -0.83 -9.36
C ASN A 91 1.02 -0.73 -7.97
N PHE A 92 0.29 -1.24 -6.98
CA PHE A 92 0.73 -1.33 -5.60
C PHE A 92 1.13 -2.74 -5.24
N HIS A 93 2.27 -2.88 -4.58
CA HIS A 93 2.71 -4.13 -3.96
C HIS A 93 3.05 -3.82 -2.50
N ILE A 94 2.27 -4.34 -1.58
CA ILE A 94 2.45 -4.11 -0.14
C ILE A 94 2.52 -5.46 0.55
N SER A 95 3.56 -5.68 1.32
CA SER A 95 3.79 -6.95 1.98
C SER A 95 4.33 -6.75 3.39
N GLY A 96 4.34 -7.81 4.17
CA GLY A 96 4.82 -7.79 5.53
C GLY A 96 4.61 -9.10 6.26
N VAL A 97 4.26 -9.01 7.53
CA VAL A 97 4.13 -10.16 8.41
C VAL A 97 2.79 -10.10 9.13
N GLU A 98 2.15 -11.25 9.30
CA GLU A 98 0.92 -11.39 10.07
C GLU A 98 1.15 -12.31 11.27
N PHE A 99 0.64 -11.90 12.41
CA PHE A 99 0.66 -12.71 13.62
C PHE A 99 -0.70 -13.25 13.99
#